data_0b4acee33b8f216a3d927de602f565eb
#
_entry.id   0b4acee33b8f216a3d927de602f565eb
#
_cell.length_a   1.000
_cell.length_b   1.000
_cell.length_c   1.000
_cell.angle_alpha   90.00
_cell.angle_beta   90.00
_cell.angle_gamma   90.00
#
_symmetry.space_group_name_H-M   'P 1'
#
loop_
_entity.id
_entity.type
_entity.pdbx_description
1 polymer ?
#
loop_
_entity_poly.entity_id
_entity_poly.type
_entity_poly.pdbx_seq_one_letter_code
_entity_poly.pdbx_strand_id
1 'polypeptide(L)'
;YIYLNKKILILTALLMSPVAVFAVDKTMPMGDHHSMSPASQELMSGMKSMHNDMMAGVMSSDPDVAFAKGMIAHHQGAIQMSETQLKFGKDPEMRKLAEDIIKAQQPEIDQMQKWVKNHEKP
;
A
#
# COMPACT_ATOMS: atom_id res chain seq x y z
N TYR A 1 -57.36 -31.37 15.18
CA TYR A 1 -55.97 -31.57 14.82
C TYR A 1 -55.14 -30.55 15.55
N ILE A 2 -54.38 -31.01 16.54
CA ILE A 2 -53.57 -30.19 17.44
C ILE A 2 -52.17 -30.12 16.82
N TYR A 3 -51.74 -28.93 16.37
CA TYR A 3 -50.34 -28.66 16.01
C TYR A 3 -49.55 -28.27 17.24
N LEU A 4 -48.69 -29.17 17.67
CA LEU A 4 -47.76 -28.99 18.79
C LEU A 4 -46.55 -28.21 18.34
N ASN A 5 -46.48 -26.92 18.66
CA ASN A 5 -45.31 -26.08 18.41
C ASN A 5 -44.21 -26.41 19.41
N LYS A 6 -43.22 -27.17 18.98
CA LYS A 6 -41.97 -27.36 19.73
C LYS A 6 -41.10 -26.08 19.63
N LYS A 7 -41.15 -25.27 20.66
CA LYS A 7 -40.19 -24.19 20.85
C LYS A 7 -38.83 -24.82 21.18
N ILE A 8 -37.92 -24.81 20.22
CA ILE A 8 -36.51 -25.16 20.44
C ILE A 8 -35.84 -23.97 21.12
N LEU A 9 -35.50 -24.12 22.39
CA LEU A 9 -34.68 -23.19 23.14
C LEU A 9 -33.23 -23.39 22.70
N ILE A 10 -32.68 -22.52 21.85
CA ILE A 10 -31.28 -22.49 21.55
C ILE A 10 -30.58 -21.70 22.65
N LEU A 11 -29.92 -22.43 23.55
CA LEU A 11 -29.05 -21.88 24.57
C LEU A 11 -27.73 -21.48 23.88
N THR A 12 -27.58 -20.21 23.51
CA THR A 12 -26.30 -19.70 23.02
C THR A 12 -25.34 -19.52 24.19
N ALA A 13 -24.45 -20.48 24.37
CA ALA A 13 -23.32 -20.31 25.27
C ALA A 13 -22.34 -19.30 24.65
N LEU A 14 -22.30 -18.11 25.23
CA LEU A 14 -21.33 -17.07 24.91
C LEU A 14 -19.96 -17.49 25.43
N LEU A 15 -19.15 -18.11 24.59
CA LEU A 15 -17.74 -18.40 24.87
C LEU A 15 -16.98 -17.08 24.81
N MET A 16 -16.76 -16.47 25.96
CA MET A 16 -15.78 -15.40 26.13
C MET A 16 -14.38 -15.98 25.95
N SER A 17 -13.82 -15.83 24.77
CA SER A 17 -12.40 -16.07 24.56
C SER A 17 -11.62 -14.91 25.18
N PRO A 18 -10.59 -15.17 26.01
CA PRO A 18 -9.74 -14.11 26.49
C PRO A 18 -8.95 -13.55 25.31
N VAL A 19 -9.15 -12.27 25.02
CA VAL A 19 -8.28 -11.53 24.10
C VAL A 19 -6.92 -11.47 24.76
N ALA A 20 -5.98 -12.25 24.24
CA ALA A 20 -4.59 -12.10 24.63
C ALA A 20 -4.11 -10.74 24.10
N VAL A 21 -3.99 -9.78 25.01
CA VAL A 21 -3.32 -8.52 24.75
C VAL A 21 -1.85 -8.86 24.58
N PHE A 22 -1.41 -9.02 23.33
CA PHE A 22 0.02 -9.03 23.05
C PHE A 22 0.52 -7.61 23.34
N ALA A 23 1.22 -7.48 24.45
CA ALA A 23 2.03 -6.29 24.71
C ALA A 23 3.04 -6.20 23.56
N VAL A 24 2.84 -5.21 22.66
CA VAL A 24 3.86 -4.85 21.69
C VAL A 24 5.02 -4.30 22.48
N ASP A 25 6.05 -5.12 22.63
CA ASP A 25 7.31 -4.70 23.20
C ASP A 25 7.88 -3.59 22.30
N LYS A 26 7.88 -2.36 22.82
CA LYS A 26 8.36 -1.16 22.13
C LYS A 26 9.88 -1.09 22.02
N THR A 27 10.56 -2.16 22.30
CA THR A 27 11.99 -2.28 22.05
C THR A 27 12.24 -3.04 20.75
N MET A 28 11.86 -2.44 19.62
CA MET A 28 12.57 -2.73 18.39
C MET A 28 13.98 -2.17 18.60
N PRO A 29 15.02 -3.01 18.61
CA PRO A 29 16.36 -2.47 18.58
C PRO A 29 16.46 -1.61 17.33
N MET A 30 16.89 -0.36 17.48
CA MET A 30 17.35 0.43 16.33
C MET A 30 18.49 -0.37 15.72
N GLY A 31 18.14 -1.22 14.75
CA GLY A 31 19.10 -2.02 14.02
C GLY A 31 20.07 -1.08 13.35
N ASP A 32 21.32 -1.33 13.59
CA ASP A 32 22.46 -0.66 13.00
C ASP A 32 22.17 -0.34 11.52
N HIS A 33 22.09 0.94 11.17
CA HIS A 33 21.92 1.41 9.79
C HIS A 33 23.05 0.94 8.87
N HIS A 34 24.10 0.34 9.45
CA HIS A 34 25.24 -0.24 8.72
C HIS A 34 24.98 -1.64 8.14
N SER A 35 23.83 -2.30 8.47
CA SER A 35 23.55 -3.68 8.02
C SER A 35 22.58 -3.78 6.84
N MET A 36 22.02 -2.66 6.34
CA MET A 36 21.08 -2.68 5.23
C MET A 36 21.78 -2.89 3.89
N SER A 37 21.26 -3.84 3.08
CA SER A 37 21.71 -4.03 1.71
C SER A 37 21.54 -2.78 0.85
N PRO A 38 22.33 -2.60 -0.21
CA PRO A 38 22.11 -1.51 -1.17
C PRO A 38 20.68 -1.48 -1.74
N ALA A 39 20.10 -2.65 -2.00
CA ALA A 39 18.71 -2.75 -2.46
C ALA A 39 17.72 -2.23 -1.42
N SER A 40 17.87 -2.62 -0.15
CA SER A 40 17.01 -2.14 0.92
C SER A 40 17.14 -0.63 1.14
N GLN A 41 18.34 -0.08 1.04
CA GLN A 41 18.58 1.37 1.12
C GLN A 41 17.86 2.12 0.00
N GLU A 42 17.93 1.61 -1.23
CA GLU A 42 17.28 2.20 -2.40
C GLU A 42 15.74 2.11 -2.28
N LEU A 43 15.21 0.95 -1.84
CA LEU A 43 13.77 0.79 -1.58
C LEU A 43 13.27 1.75 -0.50
N MET A 44 13.98 1.90 0.59
CA MET A 44 13.59 2.82 1.67
C MET A 44 13.65 4.28 1.24
N SER A 45 14.65 4.67 0.48
CA SER A 45 14.75 6.02 -0.08
C SER A 45 13.57 6.33 -1.02
N GLY A 46 13.22 5.38 -1.88
CA GLY A 46 12.06 5.49 -2.77
C GLY A 46 10.73 5.56 -2.02
N MET A 47 10.57 4.76 -0.97
CA MET A 47 9.37 4.81 -0.11
C MET A 47 9.22 6.14 0.61
N LYS A 48 10.31 6.71 1.10
CA LYS A 48 10.29 8.03 1.73
C LYS A 48 9.88 9.13 0.75
N SER A 49 10.44 9.12 -0.44
CA SER A 49 10.08 10.06 -1.52
C SER A 49 8.62 9.91 -1.91
N MET A 50 8.15 8.68 -2.12
CA MET A 50 6.76 8.38 -2.43
C MET A 50 5.82 8.88 -1.34
N HIS A 51 6.13 8.63 -0.07
CA HIS A 51 5.33 9.09 1.05
C HIS A 51 5.19 10.62 1.07
N ASN A 52 6.29 11.34 0.91
CA ASN A 52 6.28 12.80 0.88
C ASN A 52 5.43 13.34 -0.29
N ASP A 53 5.56 12.77 -1.46
CA ASP A 53 4.82 13.19 -2.66
C ASP A 53 3.33 12.83 -2.55
N MET A 54 2.99 11.68 -1.99
CA MET A 54 1.61 11.29 -1.70
C MET A 54 0.97 12.27 -0.70
N MET A 55 1.66 12.57 0.38
CA MET A 55 1.16 13.51 1.39
C MET A 55 0.91 14.89 0.79
N ALA A 56 1.80 15.38 -0.05
CA ALA A 56 1.61 16.64 -0.76
C ALA A 56 0.40 16.61 -1.70
N GLY A 57 0.23 15.51 -2.45
CA GLY A 57 -0.87 15.35 -3.41
C GLY A 57 -2.24 15.30 -2.77
N VAL A 58 -2.39 14.54 -1.67
CA VAL A 58 -3.68 14.36 -0.98
C VAL A 58 -4.14 15.58 -0.18
N MET A 59 -3.31 16.61 -0.06
CA MET A 59 -3.68 17.87 0.60
C MET A 59 -4.59 18.76 -0.25
N SER A 60 -4.84 18.45 -1.51
CA SER A 60 -5.82 19.17 -2.33
C SER A 60 -7.21 19.12 -1.69
N SER A 61 -7.92 20.24 -1.68
CA SER A 61 -9.31 20.31 -1.20
C SER A 61 -10.32 19.68 -2.16
N ASP A 62 -9.94 19.50 -3.42
CA ASP A 62 -10.72 18.77 -4.41
C ASP A 62 -10.40 17.27 -4.31
N PRO A 63 -11.39 16.40 -3.98
CA PRO A 63 -11.14 14.98 -3.79
C PRO A 63 -10.66 14.27 -5.07
N ASP A 64 -11.08 14.70 -6.24
CA ASP A 64 -10.65 14.09 -7.50
C ASP A 64 -9.19 14.45 -7.80
N VAL A 65 -8.80 15.68 -7.54
CA VAL A 65 -7.40 16.13 -7.64
C VAL A 65 -6.53 15.45 -6.60
N ALA A 66 -6.99 15.34 -5.35
CA ALA A 66 -6.27 14.65 -4.29
C ALA A 66 -6.02 13.18 -4.63
N PHE A 67 -7.04 12.49 -5.16
CA PHE A 67 -6.91 11.12 -5.62
C PHE A 67 -5.88 11.01 -6.76
N ALA A 68 -6.03 11.80 -7.81
CA ALA A 68 -5.15 11.74 -8.96
C ALA A 68 -3.68 12.03 -8.59
N LYS A 69 -3.43 13.06 -7.82
CA LYS A 69 -2.07 13.40 -7.35
C LYS A 69 -1.49 12.35 -6.42
N GLY A 70 -2.29 11.84 -5.49
CA GLY A 70 -1.87 10.76 -4.59
C GLY A 70 -1.52 9.49 -5.36
N MET A 71 -2.34 9.10 -6.34
CA MET A 71 -2.12 7.90 -7.17
C MET A 71 -0.96 8.06 -8.15
N ILE A 72 -0.70 9.25 -8.68
CA ILE A 72 0.51 9.52 -9.46
C ILE A 72 1.75 9.21 -8.62
N ALA A 73 1.84 9.76 -7.43
CA ALA A 73 2.97 9.51 -6.54
C ALA A 73 3.10 8.03 -6.16
N HIS A 74 1.99 7.35 -5.89
CA HIS A 74 1.96 5.92 -5.58
C HIS A 74 2.48 5.08 -6.76
N HIS A 75 2.01 5.35 -7.98
CA HIS A 75 2.44 4.64 -9.19
C HIS A 75 3.91 4.90 -9.51
N GLN A 76 4.38 6.13 -9.35
CA GLN A 76 5.80 6.45 -9.49
C GLN A 76 6.67 5.68 -8.49
N GLY A 77 6.20 5.54 -7.24
CA GLY A 77 6.85 4.72 -6.22
C GLY A 77 6.89 3.24 -6.59
N ALA A 78 5.81 2.70 -7.15
CA ALA A 78 5.76 1.31 -7.62
C ALA A 78 6.73 1.06 -8.79
N ILE A 79 6.85 1.99 -9.74
CA ILE A 79 7.83 1.92 -10.82
C ILE A 79 9.25 1.93 -10.25
N GLN A 80 9.55 2.83 -9.31
CA GLN A 80 10.86 2.91 -8.68
C GLN A 80 11.22 1.64 -7.92
N MET A 81 10.29 1.03 -7.19
CA MET A 81 10.51 -0.27 -6.56
C MET A 81 10.78 -1.37 -7.58
N SER A 82 10.08 -1.34 -8.71
CA SER A 82 10.26 -2.31 -9.80
C SER A 82 11.62 -2.15 -10.47
N GLU A 83 12.08 -0.92 -10.67
CA GLU A 83 13.42 -0.62 -11.18
C GLU A 83 14.51 -1.12 -10.23
N THR A 84 14.32 -0.94 -8.91
CA THR A 84 15.23 -1.48 -7.89
C THR A 84 15.26 -3.01 -7.93
N GLN A 85 14.09 -3.66 -8.13
CA GLN A 85 14.03 -5.11 -8.31
C GLN A 85 14.84 -5.55 -9.55
N LEU A 86 14.73 -4.85 -10.66
CA LEU A 86 15.49 -5.16 -11.87
C LEU A 86 17.00 -4.92 -11.71
N LYS A 87 17.39 -3.98 -10.88
CA LYS A 87 18.79 -3.66 -10.60
C LYS A 87 19.46 -4.71 -9.70
N PHE A 88 18.79 -5.19 -8.68
CA PHE A 88 19.36 -6.04 -7.65
C PHE A 88 18.79 -7.45 -7.60
N GLY A 89 17.53 -7.64 -7.99
CA GLY A 89 16.84 -8.90 -7.90
C GLY A 89 17.31 -9.91 -8.94
N LYS A 90 17.25 -11.20 -8.58
CA LYS A 90 17.72 -12.31 -9.43
C LYS A 90 16.64 -13.30 -9.80
N ASP A 91 15.55 -13.36 -9.02
CA ASP A 91 14.46 -14.28 -9.29
C ASP A 91 13.74 -13.92 -10.60
N PRO A 92 13.62 -14.86 -11.57
CA PRO A 92 13.04 -14.56 -12.87
C PRO A 92 11.58 -14.14 -12.82
N GLU A 93 10.79 -14.71 -11.91
CA GLU A 93 9.38 -14.41 -11.76
C GLU A 93 9.18 -12.99 -11.21
N MET A 94 9.95 -12.61 -10.19
CA MET A 94 9.88 -11.27 -9.62
C MET A 94 10.43 -10.21 -10.57
N ARG A 95 11.45 -10.53 -11.37
CA ARG A 95 11.96 -9.65 -12.43
C ARG A 95 10.90 -9.41 -13.51
N LYS A 96 10.23 -10.48 -13.95
CA LYS A 96 9.13 -10.37 -14.93
C LYS A 96 7.98 -9.53 -14.41
N LEU A 97 7.60 -9.73 -13.14
CA LEU A 97 6.55 -8.95 -12.49
C LEU A 97 6.94 -7.45 -12.45
N ALA A 98 8.18 -7.14 -12.11
CA ALA A 98 8.66 -5.76 -12.09
C ALA A 98 8.60 -5.09 -13.47
N GLU A 99 8.97 -5.79 -14.53
CA GLU A 99 8.83 -5.30 -15.91
C GLU A 99 7.36 -5.04 -16.27
N ASP A 100 6.47 -5.94 -15.91
CA ASP A 100 5.03 -5.83 -16.18
C ASP A 100 4.40 -4.65 -15.41
N ILE A 101 4.81 -4.42 -14.17
CA ILE A 101 4.38 -3.26 -13.36
C ILE A 101 4.78 -1.95 -14.03
N ILE A 102 6.02 -1.82 -14.46
CA ILE A 102 6.50 -0.61 -15.16
C ILE A 102 5.65 -0.33 -16.39
N LYS A 103 5.40 -1.35 -17.21
CA LYS A 103 4.58 -1.22 -18.43
C LYS A 103 3.12 -0.84 -18.15
N ALA A 104 2.55 -1.40 -17.10
CA ALA A 104 1.14 -1.15 -16.76
C ALA A 104 0.91 0.21 -16.11
N GLN A 105 1.85 0.68 -15.29
CA GLN A 105 1.63 1.88 -14.48
C GLN A 105 2.01 3.18 -15.21
N GLN A 106 2.93 3.15 -16.15
CA GLN A 106 3.32 4.36 -16.88
C GLN A 106 2.16 5.00 -17.66
N PRO A 107 1.34 4.25 -18.43
CA PRO A 107 0.18 4.83 -19.10
C PRO A 107 -0.85 5.43 -18.14
N GLU A 108 -1.05 4.85 -16.96
CA GLU A 108 -1.95 5.38 -15.94
C GLU A 108 -1.42 6.69 -15.35
N ILE A 109 -0.12 6.79 -15.11
CA ILE A 109 0.53 8.04 -14.70
C ILE A 109 0.30 9.13 -15.75
N ASP A 110 0.53 8.83 -17.01
CA ASP A 110 0.36 9.77 -18.12
C ASP A 110 -1.09 10.26 -18.21
N GLN A 111 -2.06 9.37 -18.05
CA GLN A 111 -3.47 9.70 -18.01
C GLN A 111 -3.81 10.64 -16.85
N MET A 112 -3.37 10.32 -15.65
CA MET A 112 -3.64 11.15 -14.47
C MET A 112 -2.95 12.50 -14.54
N GLN A 113 -1.72 12.56 -15.01
CA GLN A 113 -1.00 13.84 -15.20
C GLN A 113 -1.70 14.75 -16.21
N LYS A 114 -2.17 14.18 -17.31
CA LYS A 114 -2.96 14.93 -18.31
C LYS A 114 -4.28 15.44 -17.72
N TRP A 115 -4.96 14.60 -16.94
CA TRP A 115 -6.20 14.97 -16.29
C TRP A 115 -5.97 16.11 -15.29
N VAL A 116 -4.97 15.99 -14.41
CA VAL A 116 -4.63 17.03 -13.42
C VAL A 116 -4.31 18.35 -14.10
N LYS A 117 -3.48 18.34 -15.15
CA LYS A 117 -3.12 19.53 -15.92
C LYS A 117 -4.35 20.27 -16.47
N ASN A 118 -5.38 19.53 -16.85
CA ASN A 118 -6.61 20.11 -17.41
C ASN A 118 -7.60 20.59 -16.34
N HIS A 119 -7.48 20.12 -15.10
CA HIS A 119 -8.43 20.38 -14.02
C HIS A 119 -7.87 21.32 -12.93
N GLU A 120 -6.56 21.37 -12.75
CA GLU A 120 -5.91 22.41 -11.96
C GLU A 120 -5.67 23.65 -12.82
N LYS A 121 -6.71 24.45 -12.99
CA LYS A 121 -6.51 25.80 -13.53
C LYS A 121 -6.08 26.74 -12.41
N PRO A 122 -5.15 27.67 -12.69
CA PRO A 122 -4.75 28.69 -11.73
C PRO A 122 -5.93 29.60 -11.36
#